data_52cdc4b6cdc70d9af53bf2824c0ca247
#
_entry.id   52cdc4b6cdc70d9af53bf2824c0ca247
#
_cell.length_a   1.000
_cell.length_b   1.000
_cell.length_c   1.000
_cell.angle_alpha   90.00
_cell.angle_beta   90.00
_cell.angle_gamma   90.00
#
_symmetry.space_group_name_H-M   'P 1'
#
loop_
_entity.id
_entity.type
_entity.pdbx_description
1 polymer ?
#
loop_
_entity_poly.entity_id
_entity_poly.type
_entity_poly.pdbx_seq_one_letter_code
_entity_poly.pdbx_strand_id
1 'polypeptide(L)'
;MNIGDEKDIDITFPENYAPELAGKAVVFKIKLNNLSVNELPELDDEFAKDNGFDTLDEYKADVKADLEKRKTEQREGEVRADLMHKAIENMTVAVPEVMVKEKAEEIIRNYARNFGVTDNSIPMDKLCEMLGLNEEAMKTSIMPAAEAQVKNDLLLEAIVAAEGFAPTEEETEEYIAKTAEKLGAKAEELKQYFGVDFIAEEQKKEMASNIIFDTAIITEAAPEEKAEEKAEETEKEAE
;
A
#
# COMPACT_ATOMS: atom_id res chain seq x y z
N MET A 1 -3.45 31.54 29.18
CA MET A 1 -2.97 32.87 28.75
C MET A 1 -4.06 33.50 27.92
N ASN A 2 -4.31 34.79 28.10
CA ASN A 2 -5.17 35.59 27.21
C ASN A 2 -4.34 36.31 26.16
N ILE A 3 -4.98 36.78 25.08
CA ILE A 3 -4.27 37.55 24.06
C ILE A 3 -3.67 38.80 24.72
N GLY A 4 -2.38 39.02 24.52
CA GLY A 4 -1.61 40.12 25.14
C GLY A 4 -0.85 39.72 26.40
N ASP A 5 -1.13 38.56 26.99
CA ASP A 5 -0.40 38.08 28.17
C ASP A 5 1.07 37.76 27.83
N GLU A 6 1.94 38.13 28.77
CA GLU A 6 3.36 37.77 28.72
C GLU A 6 3.68 36.81 29.86
N LYS A 7 4.45 35.78 29.58
CA LYS A 7 4.87 34.76 30.55
C LYS A 7 6.28 34.29 30.28
N ASP A 8 7.06 34.18 31.36
CA ASP A 8 8.36 33.55 31.32
C ASP A 8 8.21 32.04 31.60
N ILE A 9 8.79 31.20 30.75
CA ILE A 9 8.79 29.74 30.88
C ILE A 9 10.22 29.24 30.98
N ASP A 10 10.53 28.60 32.09
CA ASP A 10 11.83 27.96 32.32
C ASP A 10 11.81 26.55 31.68
N ILE A 11 12.68 26.32 30.70
CA ILE A 11 12.80 25.04 30.00
C ILE A 11 14.27 24.64 29.94
N THR A 12 14.56 23.36 30.12
CA THR A 12 15.89 22.78 29.88
C THR A 12 15.84 22.02 28.55
N PHE A 13 16.75 22.34 27.63
CA PHE A 13 16.85 21.62 26.36
C PHE A 13 17.21 20.15 26.60
N PRO A 14 16.58 19.19 25.87
CA PRO A 14 16.94 17.78 25.98
C PRO A 14 18.40 17.54 25.54
N GLU A 15 19.01 16.47 26.07
CA GLU A 15 20.40 16.11 25.77
C GLU A 15 20.65 15.76 24.30
N ASN A 16 19.62 15.31 23.59
CA ASN A 16 19.66 14.98 22.16
C ASN A 16 19.35 16.16 21.24
N TYR A 17 19.43 17.40 21.71
CA TYR A 17 19.26 18.62 20.94
C TYR A 17 20.60 19.08 20.33
N ALA A 18 20.56 20.20 19.58
CA ALA A 18 21.77 20.76 18.97
C ALA A 18 22.91 20.91 20.00
N PRO A 19 24.18 20.51 19.68
CA PRO A 19 25.28 20.42 20.66
C PRO A 19 25.54 21.71 21.44
N GLU A 20 25.20 22.85 20.84
CA GLU A 20 25.39 24.16 21.49
C GLU A 20 24.33 24.49 22.54
N LEU A 21 23.18 23.81 22.54
CA LEU A 21 22.02 24.07 23.40
C LEU A 21 21.65 22.88 24.29
N ALA A 22 22.15 21.67 24.01
CA ALA A 22 21.85 20.45 24.74
C ALA A 22 22.11 20.63 26.24
N GLY A 23 21.13 20.23 27.08
CA GLY A 23 21.20 20.29 28.54
C GLY A 23 21.19 21.68 29.16
N LYS A 24 21.10 22.77 28.37
CA LYS A 24 21.09 24.14 28.92
C LYS A 24 19.71 24.55 29.39
N ALA A 25 19.61 25.13 30.56
CA ALA A 25 18.42 25.78 31.06
C ALA A 25 18.31 27.18 30.44
N VAL A 26 17.14 27.49 29.91
CA VAL A 26 16.82 28.77 29.27
C VAL A 26 15.46 29.26 29.73
N VAL A 27 15.27 30.58 29.71
CA VAL A 27 14.00 31.22 30.00
C VAL A 27 13.43 31.80 28.70
N PHE A 28 12.28 31.24 28.29
CA PHE A 28 11.56 31.75 27.12
C PHE A 28 10.56 32.83 27.57
N LYS A 29 10.73 34.05 27.06
CA LYS A 29 9.76 35.11 27.23
C LYS A 29 8.72 35.00 26.12
N ILE A 30 7.53 34.58 26.46
CA ILE A 30 6.44 34.37 25.50
C ILE A 30 5.40 35.47 25.63
N LYS A 31 4.97 36.01 24.50
CA LYS A 31 3.84 36.89 24.40
C LYS A 31 2.79 36.26 23.48
N LEU A 32 1.57 36.08 24.00
CA LEU A 32 0.47 35.52 23.18
C LEU A 32 -0.13 36.64 22.32
N ASN A 33 0.21 36.65 21.04
CA ASN A 33 -0.26 37.68 20.11
C ASN A 33 -1.62 37.33 19.49
N ASN A 34 -1.91 36.06 19.28
CA ASN A 34 -3.16 35.61 18.68
C ASN A 34 -3.51 34.19 19.19
N LEU A 35 -4.80 33.90 19.28
CA LEU A 35 -5.36 32.59 19.61
C LEU A 35 -6.41 32.26 18.55
N SER A 36 -6.13 31.25 17.73
CA SER A 36 -7.11 30.74 16.76
C SER A 36 -7.70 29.44 17.30
N VAL A 37 -9.01 29.35 17.28
CA VAL A 37 -9.76 28.15 17.63
C VAL A 37 -10.39 27.61 16.36
N ASN A 38 -10.15 26.36 16.05
CA ASN A 38 -10.84 25.69 14.95
C ASN A 38 -12.21 25.23 15.46
N GLU A 39 -13.27 25.89 15.00
CA GLU A 39 -14.64 25.41 15.22
C GLU A 39 -15.01 24.51 14.05
N LEU A 40 -15.44 23.27 14.37
CA LEU A 40 -15.97 22.37 13.36
C LEU A 40 -17.36 22.85 12.96
N PRO A 41 -17.70 22.83 11.65
CA PRO A 41 -19.05 23.15 11.19
C PRO A 41 -20.07 22.15 11.77
N GLU A 42 -21.29 22.60 11.95
CA GLU A 42 -22.39 21.71 12.30
C GLU A 42 -22.67 20.73 11.15
N LEU A 43 -23.00 19.48 11.50
CA LEU A 43 -23.35 18.47 10.49
C LEU A 43 -24.84 18.59 10.15
N ASP A 44 -25.13 19.49 9.21
CA ASP A 44 -26.46 19.80 8.73
C ASP A 44 -26.54 19.77 7.19
N ASP A 45 -27.68 20.19 6.63
CA ASP A 45 -27.88 20.23 5.17
C ASP A 45 -27.03 21.32 4.49
N GLU A 46 -26.57 22.34 5.23
CA GLU A 46 -25.67 23.35 4.70
C GLU A 46 -24.26 22.77 4.49
N PHE A 47 -23.79 22.03 5.48
CA PHE A 47 -22.55 21.25 5.36
C PHE A 47 -22.60 20.26 4.19
N ALA A 48 -23.74 19.57 3.97
CA ALA A 48 -23.92 18.67 2.85
C ALA A 48 -23.83 19.39 1.50
N LYS A 49 -24.44 20.58 1.39
CA LYS A 49 -24.37 21.39 0.16
C LYS A 49 -22.96 21.86 -0.18
N ASP A 50 -22.17 22.21 0.82
CA ASP A 50 -20.76 22.55 0.63
C ASP A 50 -19.95 21.37 0.07
N ASN A 51 -20.40 20.14 0.31
CA ASN A 51 -19.81 18.91 -0.21
C ASN A 51 -20.51 18.38 -1.48
N GLY A 52 -21.45 19.14 -2.07
CA GLY A 52 -22.10 18.81 -3.33
C GLY A 52 -23.34 17.92 -3.24
N PHE A 53 -23.95 17.78 -2.06
CA PHE A 53 -25.18 17.02 -1.83
C PHE A 53 -26.32 17.95 -1.40
N ASP A 54 -27.56 17.58 -1.71
CA ASP A 54 -28.71 18.41 -1.35
C ASP A 54 -29.09 18.30 0.13
N THR A 55 -28.88 17.14 0.73
CA THR A 55 -29.22 16.86 2.15
C THR A 55 -28.10 16.10 2.86
N LEU A 56 -28.05 16.24 4.18
CA LEU A 56 -27.12 15.50 5.04
C LEU A 56 -27.33 13.96 4.95
N ASP A 57 -28.57 13.52 4.75
CA ASP A 57 -28.86 12.09 4.62
C ASP A 57 -28.32 11.51 3.31
N GLU A 58 -28.37 12.25 2.20
CA GLU A 58 -27.74 11.85 0.95
C GLU A 58 -26.21 11.79 1.07
N TYR A 59 -25.59 12.78 1.71
CA TYR A 59 -24.17 12.78 1.97
C TYR A 59 -23.74 11.58 2.83
N LYS A 60 -24.50 11.28 3.91
CA LYS A 60 -24.25 10.10 4.74
C LYS A 60 -24.41 8.79 3.98
N ALA A 61 -25.41 8.70 3.09
CA ALA A 61 -25.64 7.51 2.27
C ALA A 61 -24.48 7.27 1.28
N ASP A 62 -23.99 8.34 0.65
CA ASP A 62 -22.85 8.28 -0.26
C ASP A 62 -21.56 7.87 0.45
N VAL A 63 -21.24 8.52 1.57
CA VAL A 63 -20.07 8.17 2.40
C VAL A 63 -20.15 6.72 2.88
N LYS A 64 -21.34 6.26 3.28
CA LYS A 64 -21.55 4.88 3.71
C LYS A 64 -21.29 3.90 2.55
N ALA A 65 -21.83 4.18 1.37
CA ALA A 65 -21.64 3.35 0.18
C ALA A 65 -20.15 3.29 -0.24
N ASP A 66 -19.46 4.42 -0.20
CA ASP A 66 -18.02 4.47 -0.51
C ASP A 66 -17.20 3.67 0.53
N LEU A 67 -17.49 3.81 1.81
CA LEU A 67 -16.84 3.05 2.87
C LEU A 67 -17.10 1.54 2.77
N GLU A 68 -18.34 1.14 2.48
CA GLU A 68 -18.70 -0.27 2.26
C GLU A 68 -17.98 -0.84 1.05
N LYS A 69 -17.91 -0.08 -0.06
CA LYS A 69 -17.16 -0.47 -1.26
C LYS A 69 -15.68 -0.66 -0.97
N ARG A 70 -15.02 0.33 -0.36
CA ARG A 70 -13.60 0.26 0.01
C ARG A 70 -13.30 -0.91 0.94
N LYS A 71 -14.17 -1.13 1.94
CA LYS A 71 -14.00 -2.25 2.88
C LYS A 71 -14.16 -3.60 2.18
N THR A 72 -15.08 -3.71 1.24
CA THR A 72 -15.26 -4.93 0.44
C THR A 72 -14.04 -5.19 -0.44
N GLU A 73 -13.58 -4.17 -1.17
CA GLU A 73 -12.38 -4.27 -2.02
C GLU A 73 -11.12 -4.61 -1.21
N GLN A 74 -10.96 -4.01 -0.03
CA GLN A 74 -9.85 -4.33 0.87
C GLN A 74 -9.92 -5.79 1.34
N ARG A 75 -11.10 -6.25 1.79
CA ARG A 75 -11.31 -7.62 2.23
C ARG A 75 -11.05 -8.64 1.11
N GLU A 76 -11.53 -8.36 -0.09
CA GLU A 76 -11.25 -9.21 -1.25
C GLU A 76 -9.76 -9.28 -1.55
N GLY A 77 -9.06 -8.15 -1.47
CA GLY A 77 -7.60 -8.11 -1.63
C GLY A 77 -6.85 -8.92 -0.57
N GLU A 78 -7.24 -8.80 0.69
CA GLU A 78 -6.66 -9.58 1.80
C GLU A 78 -6.91 -11.08 1.62
N VAL A 79 -8.14 -11.48 1.28
CA VAL A 79 -8.48 -12.89 1.03
C VAL A 79 -7.71 -13.44 -0.17
N ARG A 80 -7.57 -12.68 -1.26
CA ARG A 80 -6.77 -13.09 -2.42
C ARG A 80 -5.30 -13.28 -2.05
N ALA A 81 -4.74 -12.37 -1.25
CA ALA A 81 -3.36 -12.47 -0.79
C ALA A 81 -3.15 -13.71 0.09
N ASP A 82 -4.05 -13.99 1.03
CA ASP A 82 -3.99 -15.16 1.90
C ASP A 82 -4.13 -16.47 1.13
N LEU A 83 -5.02 -16.53 0.14
CA LEU A 83 -5.19 -17.70 -0.70
C LEU A 83 -3.94 -17.97 -1.55
N MET A 84 -3.36 -16.91 -2.12
CA MET A 84 -2.13 -17.03 -2.88
C MET A 84 -0.97 -17.50 -1.98
N HIS A 85 -0.85 -16.95 -0.77
CA HIS A 85 0.17 -17.37 0.19
C HIS A 85 0.02 -18.87 0.54
N LYS A 86 -1.20 -19.33 0.83
CA LYS A 86 -1.48 -20.74 1.10
C LYS A 86 -1.19 -21.65 -0.10
N ALA A 87 -1.49 -21.19 -1.31
CA ALA A 87 -1.18 -21.94 -2.53
C ALA A 87 0.35 -22.08 -2.72
N ILE A 88 1.11 -21.00 -2.45
CA ILE A 88 2.58 -21.02 -2.49
C ILE A 88 3.16 -21.95 -1.41
N GLU A 89 2.61 -21.95 -0.19
CA GLU A 89 3.04 -22.86 0.88
C GLU A 89 2.86 -24.35 0.52
N ASN A 90 1.80 -24.66 -0.22
CA ASN A 90 1.53 -26.02 -0.70
C ASN A 90 2.37 -26.42 -1.93
N MET A 91 3.05 -25.46 -2.56
CA MET A 91 3.86 -25.71 -3.74
C MET A 91 5.24 -26.25 -3.35
N THR A 92 5.69 -27.28 -4.04
CA THR A 92 7.06 -27.78 -3.93
C THR A 92 7.86 -27.34 -5.16
N VAL A 93 8.74 -26.36 -4.99
CA VAL A 93 9.55 -25.82 -6.08
C VAL A 93 10.98 -25.48 -5.59
N ALA A 94 11.95 -25.79 -6.39
CA ALA A 94 13.32 -25.32 -6.19
C ALA A 94 13.50 -24.01 -6.95
N VAL A 95 13.60 -22.90 -6.23
CA VAL A 95 13.79 -21.57 -6.84
C VAL A 95 15.27 -21.34 -7.12
N PRO A 96 15.70 -21.12 -8.40
CA PRO A 96 17.07 -20.79 -8.71
C PRO A 96 17.46 -19.43 -8.15
N GLU A 97 18.63 -19.36 -7.53
CA GLU A 97 19.14 -18.11 -6.92
C GLU A 97 19.26 -16.95 -7.92
N VAL A 98 19.51 -17.27 -9.19
CA VAL A 98 19.58 -16.27 -10.27
C VAL A 98 18.24 -15.56 -10.46
N MET A 99 17.12 -16.29 -10.47
CA MET A 99 15.79 -15.70 -10.61
C MET A 99 15.47 -14.76 -9.45
N VAL A 100 15.86 -15.15 -8.23
CA VAL A 100 15.65 -14.30 -7.05
C VAL A 100 16.46 -13.01 -7.15
N LYS A 101 17.71 -13.09 -7.62
CA LYS A 101 18.57 -11.90 -7.83
C LYS A 101 18.00 -10.97 -8.90
N GLU A 102 17.58 -11.50 -10.04
CA GLU A 102 16.97 -10.71 -11.10
C GLU A 102 15.68 -10.01 -10.63
N LYS A 103 14.84 -10.72 -9.89
CA LYS A 103 13.63 -10.14 -9.30
C LYS A 103 13.95 -9.09 -8.24
N ALA A 104 14.98 -9.29 -7.42
CA ALA A 104 15.43 -8.29 -6.46
C ALA A 104 15.91 -7.01 -7.14
N GLU A 105 16.63 -7.13 -8.25
CA GLU A 105 17.03 -5.97 -9.07
C GLU A 105 15.83 -5.24 -9.65
N GLU A 106 14.82 -5.97 -10.12
CA GLU A 106 13.58 -5.39 -10.62
C GLU A 106 12.84 -4.60 -9.51
N ILE A 107 12.71 -5.18 -8.31
CA ILE A 107 12.10 -4.51 -7.15
C ILE A 107 12.82 -3.21 -6.84
N ILE A 108 14.15 -3.23 -6.78
CA ILE A 108 14.97 -2.04 -6.49
C ILE A 108 14.78 -0.97 -7.57
N ARG A 109 14.78 -1.35 -8.85
CA ARG A 109 14.55 -0.40 -9.95
C ARG A 109 13.15 0.20 -9.92
N ASN A 110 12.12 -0.61 -9.61
CA ASN A 110 10.76 -0.13 -9.46
C ASN A 110 10.64 0.84 -8.28
N TYR A 111 11.29 0.52 -7.17
CA TYR A 111 11.35 1.42 -6.02
C TYR A 111 12.04 2.76 -6.37
N ALA A 112 13.17 2.70 -7.09
CA ALA A 112 13.88 3.89 -7.55
C ALA A 112 13.02 4.80 -8.44
N ARG A 113 12.19 4.23 -9.31
CA ARG A 113 11.26 4.98 -10.17
C ARG A 113 10.26 5.80 -9.36
N ASN A 114 9.81 5.32 -8.20
CA ASN A 114 8.91 6.05 -7.31
C ASN A 114 9.57 7.33 -6.74
N PHE A 115 10.91 7.36 -6.71
CA PHE A 115 11.69 8.56 -6.34
C PHE A 115 12.18 9.37 -7.56
N GLY A 116 11.62 9.08 -8.75
CA GLY A 116 11.96 9.81 -9.98
C GLY A 116 13.26 9.37 -10.64
N VAL A 117 13.91 8.29 -10.19
CA VAL A 117 15.11 7.72 -10.81
C VAL A 117 14.69 6.78 -11.93
N THR A 118 14.72 7.27 -13.17
CA THR A 118 14.27 6.52 -14.36
C THR A 118 15.43 6.02 -15.23
N ASP A 119 16.67 6.39 -14.93
CA ASP A 119 17.85 5.97 -15.67
C ASP A 119 18.22 4.51 -15.35
N ASN A 120 17.91 3.62 -16.28
CA ASN A 120 18.20 2.20 -16.17
C ASN A 120 19.70 1.85 -16.35
N SER A 121 20.54 2.80 -16.76
CA SER A 121 21.99 2.59 -16.92
C SER A 121 22.78 2.69 -15.62
N ILE A 122 22.13 3.15 -14.53
CA ILE A 122 22.77 3.25 -13.22
C ILE A 122 23.10 1.84 -12.71
N PRO A 123 24.37 1.57 -12.34
CA PRO A 123 24.76 0.30 -11.73
C PRO A 123 23.99 0.04 -10.42
N MET A 124 23.71 -1.24 -10.14
CA MET A 124 22.85 -1.63 -9.02
C MET A 124 23.41 -1.22 -7.65
N ASP A 125 24.72 -1.34 -7.46
CA ASP A 125 25.44 -0.92 -6.26
C ASP A 125 25.23 0.57 -5.97
N LYS A 126 25.35 1.39 -7.00
CA LYS A 126 25.13 2.83 -6.91
C LYS A 126 23.68 3.19 -6.66
N LEU A 127 22.75 2.44 -7.25
CA LEU A 127 21.32 2.62 -7.03
C LEU A 127 20.93 2.29 -5.60
N CYS A 128 21.46 1.20 -5.05
CA CYS A 128 21.26 0.84 -3.64
C CYS A 128 21.82 1.93 -2.69
N GLU A 129 23.00 2.47 -2.97
CA GLU A 129 23.59 3.56 -2.19
C GLU A 129 22.70 4.82 -2.21
N MET A 130 22.19 5.21 -3.38
CA MET A 130 21.29 6.37 -3.53
C MET A 130 19.98 6.19 -2.78
N LEU A 131 19.47 4.98 -2.70
CA LEU A 131 18.22 4.64 -2.00
C LEU A 131 18.43 4.34 -0.50
N GLY A 132 19.67 4.39 0.00
CA GLY A 132 20.00 4.05 1.38
C GLY A 132 19.81 2.57 1.72
N LEU A 133 19.81 1.69 0.72
CA LEU A 133 19.68 0.25 0.89
C LEU A 133 21.03 -0.35 1.29
N ASN A 134 21.11 -0.87 2.49
CA ASN A 134 22.30 -1.56 2.98
C ASN A 134 22.17 -3.09 2.82
N GLU A 135 23.25 -3.82 3.13
CA GLU A 135 23.29 -5.28 3.02
C GLU A 135 22.26 -5.96 3.92
N GLU A 136 21.94 -5.37 5.07
CA GLU A 136 20.93 -5.87 5.99
C GLU A 136 19.52 -5.74 5.38
N ALA A 137 19.16 -4.57 4.83
CA ALA A 137 17.89 -4.36 4.14
C ALA A 137 17.75 -5.29 2.92
N MET A 138 18.84 -5.55 2.19
CA MET A 138 18.85 -6.53 1.11
C MET A 138 18.49 -7.93 1.60
N LYS A 139 19.12 -8.41 2.66
CA LYS A 139 18.90 -9.77 3.19
C LYS A 139 17.57 -9.95 3.91
N THR A 140 17.11 -8.94 4.65
CA THR A 140 15.93 -9.05 5.51
C THR A 140 14.63 -8.69 4.82
N SER A 141 14.67 -7.88 3.77
CA SER A 141 13.47 -7.36 3.11
C SER A 141 13.44 -7.66 1.62
N ILE A 142 14.46 -7.25 0.87
CA ILE A 142 14.42 -7.33 -0.60
C ILE A 142 14.49 -8.78 -1.10
N MET A 143 15.45 -9.56 -0.63
CA MET A 143 15.63 -10.95 -1.10
C MET A 143 14.45 -11.86 -0.75
N PRO A 144 13.87 -11.82 0.48
CA PRO A 144 12.66 -12.57 0.79
C PRO A 144 11.45 -12.16 -0.04
N ALA A 145 11.28 -10.85 -0.28
CA ALA A 145 10.21 -10.35 -1.14
C ALA A 145 10.38 -10.81 -2.60
N ALA A 146 11.60 -10.78 -3.11
CA ALA A 146 11.93 -11.28 -4.44
C ALA A 146 11.66 -12.79 -4.58
N GLU A 147 12.06 -13.58 -3.58
CA GLU A 147 11.78 -15.03 -3.56
C GLU A 147 10.27 -15.32 -3.55
N ALA A 148 9.51 -14.58 -2.75
CA ALA A 148 8.06 -14.71 -2.70
C ALA A 148 7.41 -14.37 -4.06
N GLN A 149 7.88 -13.30 -4.73
CA GLN A 149 7.38 -12.94 -6.06
C GLN A 149 7.75 -13.99 -7.11
N VAL A 150 8.98 -14.53 -7.11
CA VAL A 150 9.36 -15.60 -8.03
C VAL A 150 8.49 -16.84 -7.81
N LYS A 151 8.22 -17.23 -6.56
CA LYS A 151 7.32 -18.35 -6.25
C LYS A 151 5.90 -18.09 -6.77
N ASN A 152 5.40 -16.87 -6.62
CA ASN A 152 4.10 -16.47 -7.14
C ASN A 152 4.07 -16.57 -8.68
N ASP A 153 5.06 -16.05 -9.36
CA ASP A 153 5.15 -16.11 -10.82
C ASP A 153 5.18 -17.57 -11.30
N LEU A 154 6.00 -18.42 -10.69
CA LEU A 154 6.11 -19.85 -11.02
C LEU A 154 4.80 -20.61 -10.74
N LEU A 155 4.07 -20.29 -9.66
CA LEU A 155 2.77 -20.88 -9.37
C LEU A 155 1.76 -20.54 -10.47
N LEU A 156 1.65 -19.26 -10.84
CA LEU A 156 0.72 -18.81 -11.87
C LEU A 156 1.07 -19.42 -13.24
N GLU A 157 2.35 -19.47 -13.60
CA GLU A 157 2.81 -20.10 -14.83
C GLU A 157 2.47 -21.62 -14.86
N ALA A 158 2.62 -22.30 -13.74
CA ALA A 158 2.27 -23.72 -13.64
C ALA A 158 0.76 -23.94 -13.82
N ILE A 159 -0.08 -23.07 -13.25
CA ILE A 159 -1.54 -23.13 -13.42
C ILE A 159 -1.90 -22.81 -14.88
N VAL A 160 -1.32 -21.75 -15.47
CA VAL A 160 -1.53 -21.41 -16.89
C VAL A 160 -1.22 -22.59 -17.79
N ALA A 161 -0.11 -23.28 -17.54
CA ALA A 161 0.28 -24.45 -18.31
C ALA A 161 -0.64 -25.67 -18.09
N ALA A 162 -1.14 -25.87 -16.87
CA ALA A 162 -2.02 -26.98 -16.53
C ALA A 162 -3.43 -26.81 -17.11
N GLU A 163 -3.97 -25.59 -17.03
CA GLU A 163 -5.32 -25.26 -17.50
C GLU A 163 -5.36 -24.99 -19.02
N GLY A 164 -4.24 -24.65 -19.63
CA GLY A 164 -4.12 -24.42 -21.06
C GLY A 164 -4.87 -23.17 -21.55
N PHE A 165 -4.83 -22.09 -20.78
CA PHE A 165 -5.50 -20.84 -21.14
C PHE A 165 -5.05 -20.33 -22.52
N ALA A 166 -6.03 -20.06 -23.36
CA ALA A 166 -5.83 -19.51 -24.71
C ALA A 166 -6.91 -18.43 -24.98
N PRO A 167 -6.79 -17.24 -24.34
CA PRO A 167 -7.75 -16.18 -24.58
C PRO A 167 -7.78 -15.79 -26.06
N THR A 168 -8.98 -15.54 -26.56
CA THR A 168 -9.19 -15.08 -27.94
C THR A 168 -8.73 -13.62 -28.08
N GLU A 169 -8.53 -13.18 -29.33
CA GLU A 169 -8.22 -11.77 -29.61
C GLU A 169 -9.30 -10.83 -29.03
N GLU A 170 -10.57 -11.22 -29.11
CA GLU A 170 -11.69 -10.43 -28.59
C GLU A 170 -11.64 -10.31 -27.05
N GLU A 171 -11.39 -11.43 -26.35
CA GLU A 171 -11.22 -11.42 -24.89
C GLU A 171 -10.00 -10.60 -24.44
N THR A 172 -8.92 -10.63 -25.22
CA THR A 172 -7.73 -9.82 -24.94
C THR A 172 -8.01 -8.33 -25.17
N GLU A 173 -8.74 -7.98 -26.23
CA GLU A 173 -9.15 -6.58 -26.47
C GLU A 173 -10.06 -6.06 -25.35
N GLU A 174 -11.01 -6.86 -24.89
CA GLU A 174 -11.87 -6.51 -23.75
C GLU A 174 -11.07 -6.34 -22.45
N TYR A 175 -10.09 -7.22 -22.21
CA TYR A 175 -9.18 -7.12 -21.06
C TYR A 175 -8.33 -5.85 -21.10
N ILE A 176 -7.80 -5.50 -22.27
CA ILE A 176 -7.06 -4.26 -22.49
C ILE A 176 -7.94 -3.04 -22.20
N ALA A 177 -9.18 -3.02 -22.68
CA ALA A 177 -10.11 -1.92 -22.46
C ALA A 177 -10.42 -1.73 -20.96
N LYS A 178 -10.73 -2.82 -20.25
CA LYS A 178 -10.99 -2.80 -18.80
C LYS A 178 -9.75 -2.35 -17.98
N THR A 179 -8.56 -2.82 -18.38
CA THR A 179 -7.31 -2.43 -17.71
C THR A 179 -7.00 -0.96 -17.96
N ALA A 180 -7.22 -0.46 -19.16
CA ALA A 180 -7.06 0.94 -19.51
C ALA A 180 -8.00 1.84 -18.70
N GLU A 181 -9.26 1.45 -18.54
CA GLU A 181 -10.23 2.17 -17.71
C GLU A 181 -9.79 2.23 -16.24
N LYS A 182 -9.36 1.10 -15.67
CA LYS A 182 -8.83 1.04 -14.28
C LYS A 182 -7.63 1.96 -14.06
N LEU A 183 -6.75 2.08 -15.06
CA LEU A 183 -5.53 2.89 -14.97
C LEU A 183 -5.75 4.35 -15.40
N GLY A 184 -6.94 4.72 -15.88
CA GLY A 184 -7.21 6.04 -16.44
C GLY A 184 -6.39 6.36 -17.70
N ALA A 185 -5.99 5.32 -18.46
CA ALA A 185 -5.19 5.38 -19.66
C ALA A 185 -6.04 5.02 -20.90
N LYS A 186 -5.46 5.15 -22.10
CA LYS A 186 -6.11 4.68 -23.32
C LYS A 186 -5.61 3.29 -23.71
N ALA A 187 -6.51 2.46 -24.25
CA ALA A 187 -6.19 1.10 -24.68
C ALA A 187 -5.00 1.06 -25.66
N GLU A 188 -4.96 1.99 -26.62
CA GLU A 188 -3.87 2.12 -27.59
C GLU A 188 -2.53 2.46 -26.95
N GLU A 189 -2.52 3.27 -25.91
CA GLU A 189 -1.30 3.62 -25.16
C GLU A 189 -0.74 2.40 -24.44
N LEU A 190 -1.62 1.57 -23.84
CA LEU A 190 -1.19 0.31 -23.21
C LEU A 190 -0.62 -0.68 -24.22
N LYS A 191 -1.29 -0.85 -25.38
CA LYS A 191 -0.80 -1.72 -26.47
C LYS A 191 0.55 -1.27 -27.02
N GLN A 192 0.73 0.03 -27.16
CA GLN A 192 1.99 0.60 -27.67
C GLN A 192 3.13 0.45 -26.68
N TYR A 193 2.84 0.59 -25.37
CA TYR A 193 3.86 0.56 -24.33
C TYR A 193 4.28 -0.86 -23.94
N PHE A 194 3.32 -1.76 -23.77
CA PHE A 194 3.60 -3.12 -23.29
C PHE A 194 3.61 -4.18 -24.40
N GLY A 195 2.88 -3.95 -25.51
CA GLY A 195 2.65 -4.97 -26.53
C GLY A 195 1.50 -5.90 -26.17
N VAL A 196 0.75 -6.33 -27.22
CA VAL A 196 -0.44 -7.19 -27.05
C VAL A 196 -0.07 -8.55 -26.47
N ASP A 197 1.05 -9.15 -26.91
CA ASP A 197 1.51 -10.46 -26.42
C ASP A 197 1.80 -10.44 -24.93
N PHE A 198 2.46 -9.41 -24.42
CA PHE A 198 2.73 -9.26 -23.00
C PHE A 198 1.42 -9.13 -22.20
N ILE A 199 0.47 -8.33 -22.70
CA ILE A 199 -0.81 -8.14 -22.02
C ILE A 199 -1.63 -9.45 -22.03
N ALA A 200 -1.55 -10.24 -23.09
CA ALA A 200 -2.18 -11.56 -23.15
C ALA A 200 -1.58 -12.55 -22.13
N GLU A 201 -0.27 -12.52 -21.92
CA GLU A 201 0.36 -13.33 -20.87
C GLU A 201 -0.05 -12.88 -19.46
N GLU A 202 -0.14 -11.58 -19.20
CA GLU A 202 -0.66 -11.07 -17.91
C GLU A 202 -2.14 -11.42 -17.72
N GLN A 203 -2.95 -11.39 -18.77
CA GLN A 203 -4.33 -11.87 -18.73
C GLN A 203 -4.42 -13.34 -18.30
N LYS A 204 -3.55 -14.22 -18.85
CA LYS A 204 -3.50 -15.63 -18.44
C LYS A 204 -3.15 -15.81 -16.97
N LYS A 205 -2.20 -15.00 -16.46
CA LYS A 205 -1.85 -15.02 -15.03
C LYS A 205 -3.01 -14.54 -14.15
N GLU A 206 -3.74 -13.52 -14.58
CA GLU A 206 -4.95 -13.08 -13.86
C GLU A 206 -6.02 -14.19 -13.85
N MET A 207 -6.24 -14.87 -14.98
CA MET A 207 -7.14 -16.03 -15.04
C MET A 207 -6.69 -17.15 -14.09
N ALA A 208 -5.40 -17.44 -14.02
CA ALA A 208 -4.84 -18.42 -13.09
C ALA A 208 -5.06 -18.01 -11.62
N SER A 209 -4.87 -16.75 -11.29
CA SER A 209 -5.15 -16.21 -9.96
C SER A 209 -6.64 -16.33 -9.61
N ASN A 210 -7.53 -16.05 -10.57
CA ASN A 210 -8.97 -16.18 -10.36
C ASN A 210 -9.41 -17.62 -10.08
N ILE A 211 -8.81 -18.63 -10.71
CA ILE A 211 -9.11 -20.04 -10.38
C ILE A 211 -8.81 -20.32 -8.90
N ILE A 212 -7.68 -19.85 -8.36
CA ILE A 212 -7.35 -20.05 -6.96
C ILE A 212 -8.44 -19.44 -6.07
N PHE A 213 -8.92 -18.24 -6.41
CA PHE A 213 -9.94 -17.55 -5.65
C PHE A 213 -11.32 -18.20 -5.78
N ASP A 214 -11.74 -18.54 -7.01
CA ASP A 214 -13.08 -19.05 -7.31
C ASP A 214 -13.30 -20.49 -6.82
N THR A 215 -12.22 -21.27 -6.71
CA THR A 215 -12.27 -22.65 -6.21
C THR A 215 -12.06 -22.77 -4.70
N ALA A 216 -11.65 -21.69 -4.05
CA ALA A 216 -11.38 -21.68 -2.62
C ALA A 216 -12.68 -21.75 -1.80
N ILE A 217 -12.64 -22.56 -0.74
CA ILE A 217 -13.70 -22.57 0.28
C ILE A 217 -13.35 -21.54 1.34
N ILE A 218 -13.97 -20.37 1.25
CA ILE A 218 -13.77 -19.27 2.20
C ILE A 218 -14.72 -19.51 3.38
N THR A 219 -14.15 -19.73 4.57
CA THR A 219 -14.89 -19.78 5.83
C THR A 219 -14.61 -18.53 6.63
N GLU A 220 -15.67 -17.87 7.13
CA GLU A 220 -15.46 -16.78 8.08
C GLU A 220 -14.83 -17.35 9.35
N ALA A 221 -13.66 -16.86 9.71
CA ALA A 221 -13.11 -17.11 11.03
C ALA A 221 -14.05 -16.50 12.07
N ALA A 222 -14.37 -17.26 13.13
CA ALA A 222 -15.04 -16.66 14.27
C ALA A 222 -14.21 -15.46 14.75
N PRO A 223 -14.83 -14.32 15.14
CA PRO A 223 -14.11 -13.15 15.61
C PRO A 223 -13.14 -13.61 16.70
N GLU A 224 -11.84 -13.50 16.43
CA GLU A 224 -10.83 -13.80 17.43
C GLU A 224 -11.03 -12.82 18.61
N GLU A 225 -11.12 -13.34 19.82
CA GLU A 225 -11.20 -12.61 21.09
C GLU A 225 -9.97 -11.70 21.39
N LYS A 226 -9.16 -11.37 20.38
CA LYS A 226 -7.95 -10.54 20.51
C LYS A 226 -8.18 -9.03 20.61
N ALA A 227 -9.45 -8.57 20.56
CA ALA A 227 -9.75 -7.16 20.74
C ALA A 227 -9.85 -6.74 22.22
N GLU A 228 -10.11 -7.66 23.13
CA GLU A 228 -10.29 -7.33 24.56
C GLU A 228 -8.98 -7.24 25.34
N GLU A 229 -7.97 -8.03 24.98
CA GLU A 229 -6.66 -8.01 25.69
C GLU A 229 -5.86 -6.72 25.44
N LYS A 230 -6.00 -6.08 24.26
CA LYS A 230 -5.37 -4.79 23.97
C LYS A 230 -6.06 -3.58 24.58
N ALA A 231 -7.34 -3.69 24.90
CA ALA A 231 -8.09 -2.62 25.58
C ALA A 231 -7.77 -2.60 27.09
N GLU A 232 -7.57 -3.76 27.74
CA GLU A 232 -7.19 -3.85 29.15
C GLU A 232 -5.72 -3.46 29.44
N GLU A 233 -4.81 -3.65 28.47
CA GLU A 233 -3.41 -3.21 28.64
C GLU A 233 -3.28 -1.69 28.54
N THR A 234 -4.07 -1.03 27.69
CA THR A 234 -4.04 0.44 27.56
C THR A 234 -4.73 1.18 28.70
N GLU A 235 -5.67 0.56 29.43
CA GLU A 235 -6.24 1.15 30.65
C GLU A 235 -5.34 1.01 31.89
N LYS A 236 -4.47 -0.01 31.92
CA LYS A 236 -3.54 -0.21 33.05
C LYS A 236 -2.25 0.62 32.97
N GLU A 237 -1.91 1.19 31.81
CA GLU A 237 -0.80 2.14 31.66
C GLU A 237 -1.22 3.62 31.83
N ALA A 238 -2.50 3.90 32.04
CA ALA A 238 -3.05 5.26 32.21
C ALA A 238 -3.47 5.59 33.67
N GLU A 239 -3.26 4.70 34.65
CA GLU A 239 -3.37 4.97 36.09
C GLU A 239 -1.98 5.10 36.73
#